data_5d69a6d7befcfb1e6d14895ee69a64d3
#
_entry.id   5d69a6d7befcfb1e6d14895ee69a64d3
#
_cell.length_a   1.000
_cell.length_b   1.000
_cell.length_c   1.000
_cell.angle_alpha   90.00
_cell.angle_beta   90.00
_cell.angle_gamma   90.00
#
_symmetry.space_group_name_H-M   'P 1'
#
loop_
_entity.id
_entity.type
_entity.pdbx_description
1 polymer ?
#
loop_
_entity_poly.entity_id
_entity_poly.type
_entity_poly.pdbx_seq_one_letter_code
_entity_poly.pdbx_strand_id
1 'polypeptide(L)'
;MGEITYGLERLAMYLQDVQSVFDLQWAPGVQYRDVYHQNEVEQSTYNFEQANVDMLLLQFGQFESEAKRLFEAGLALPGYEMVLKCSHSFNLLDARGAISVTERAAYIARVRALARAAANAYYQSRKLRGFERASDRAIQAFVSKEEFDDAMVVRAGAAQ
;
A
#
# COMPACT_ATOMS: atom_id res chain seq x y z
N MET A 1 -2.43 -14.67 -4.66
CA MET A 1 -3.26 -13.74 -5.48
C MET A 1 -2.32 -13.08 -6.47
N GLY A 2 -2.66 -13.04 -7.76
CA GLY A 2 -1.91 -12.35 -8.81
C GLY A 2 -2.70 -11.16 -9.30
N GLU A 3 -2.01 -10.06 -9.62
CA GLU A 3 -2.58 -8.86 -10.22
C GLU A 3 -1.81 -8.53 -11.50
N ILE A 4 -2.54 -8.09 -12.53
CA ILE A 4 -1.97 -7.57 -13.77
C ILE A 4 -2.55 -6.18 -13.98
N THR A 5 -1.69 -5.16 -13.97
CA THR A 5 -2.07 -3.76 -14.11
C THR A 5 -1.34 -3.16 -15.32
N TYR A 6 -2.06 -2.82 -16.37
CA TYR A 6 -1.47 -2.32 -17.62
C TYR A 6 -1.15 -0.83 -17.61
N GLY A 7 -1.88 -0.02 -16.85
CA GLY A 7 -1.86 1.44 -16.93
C GLY A 7 -2.63 1.96 -18.15
N LEU A 8 -3.73 2.67 -17.91
CA LEU A 8 -4.61 3.14 -18.98
C LEU A 8 -3.93 4.17 -19.87
N GLU A 9 -3.06 5.01 -19.30
CA GLU A 9 -2.30 6.03 -20.03
C GLU A 9 -1.39 5.38 -21.09
N ARG A 10 -0.68 4.31 -20.78
CA ARG A 10 0.18 3.60 -21.73
C ARG A 10 -0.61 2.99 -22.88
N LEU A 11 -1.76 2.39 -22.57
CA LEU A 11 -2.66 1.85 -23.60
C LEU A 11 -3.19 2.96 -24.50
N ALA A 12 -3.62 4.08 -23.91
CA ALA A 12 -4.12 5.23 -24.65
C ALA A 12 -3.04 5.86 -25.54
N MET A 13 -1.81 6.00 -25.03
CA MET A 13 -0.67 6.49 -25.84
C MET A 13 -0.42 5.60 -27.06
N TYR A 14 -0.46 4.28 -26.88
CA TYR A 14 -0.30 3.35 -27.98
C TYR A 14 -1.44 3.45 -29.00
N LEU A 15 -2.69 3.53 -28.53
CA LEU A 15 -3.87 3.62 -29.40
C LEU A 15 -3.97 4.96 -30.15
N GLN A 16 -3.49 6.04 -29.56
CA GLN A 16 -3.49 7.37 -30.16
C GLN A 16 -2.19 7.72 -30.89
N ASP A 17 -1.21 6.80 -30.89
CA ASP A 17 0.11 6.98 -31.52
C ASP A 17 0.83 8.26 -31.06
N VAL A 18 0.82 8.53 -29.74
CA VAL A 18 1.50 9.68 -29.15
C VAL A 18 2.67 9.24 -28.26
N GLN A 19 3.73 10.07 -28.23
CA GLN A 19 4.97 9.77 -27.48
C GLN A 19 4.94 10.30 -26.05
N SER A 20 4.09 11.26 -25.74
CA SER A 20 3.93 11.86 -24.42
C SER A 20 2.51 11.65 -23.90
N VAL A 21 2.39 11.29 -22.63
CA VAL A 21 1.10 11.21 -21.95
C VAL A 21 0.33 12.54 -21.99
N PHE A 22 1.05 13.65 -21.99
CA PHE A 22 0.46 14.98 -22.03
C PHE A 22 -0.17 15.34 -23.39
N ASP A 23 0.16 14.61 -24.46
CA ASP A 23 -0.41 14.80 -25.79
C ASP A 23 -1.66 13.94 -26.05
N LEU A 24 -2.00 13.06 -25.09
CA LEU A 24 -3.25 12.28 -25.17
C LEU A 24 -4.46 13.20 -25.29
N GLN A 25 -5.34 12.90 -26.21
CA GLN A 25 -6.64 13.51 -26.30
C GLN A 25 -7.56 12.91 -25.21
N TRP A 26 -7.90 13.71 -24.21
CA TRP A 26 -8.79 13.32 -23.11
C TRP A 26 -10.26 13.34 -23.55
N ALA A 27 -10.63 14.41 -24.25
CA ALA A 27 -11.94 14.61 -24.86
C ALA A 27 -11.79 15.50 -26.10
N PRO A 28 -12.81 15.69 -26.97
CA PRO A 28 -12.72 16.59 -28.09
C PRO A 28 -12.27 18.00 -27.67
N GLY A 29 -11.11 18.42 -28.15
CA GLY A 29 -10.51 19.73 -27.85
C GLY A 29 -9.82 19.87 -26.48
N VAL A 30 -9.72 18.78 -25.70
CA VAL A 30 -9.06 18.78 -24.38
C VAL A 30 -7.97 17.70 -24.38
N GLN A 31 -6.74 18.09 -24.05
CA GLN A 31 -5.63 17.19 -23.89
C GLN A 31 -5.42 16.77 -22.42
N TYR A 32 -4.70 15.67 -22.19
CA TYR A 32 -4.30 15.21 -20.87
C TYR A 32 -3.54 16.29 -20.08
N ARG A 33 -2.71 17.08 -20.77
CA ARG A 33 -1.98 18.20 -20.19
C ARG A 33 -2.88 19.28 -19.60
N ASP A 34 -4.02 19.54 -20.22
CA ASP A 34 -4.95 20.58 -19.75
C ASP A 34 -5.56 20.20 -18.39
N VAL A 35 -5.63 18.90 -18.09
CA VAL A 35 -6.22 18.37 -16.87
C VAL A 35 -5.15 18.11 -15.80
N TYR A 36 -4.00 17.53 -16.15
CA TYR A 36 -3.07 16.95 -15.18
C TYR A 36 -1.70 17.61 -15.12
N HIS A 37 -1.26 18.37 -16.12
CA HIS A 37 0.11 18.89 -16.15
C HIS A 37 0.44 19.79 -14.97
N GLN A 38 -0.47 20.72 -14.61
CA GLN A 38 -0.24 21.63 -13.48
C GLN A 38 -0.18 20.86 -12.15
N ASN A 39 -1.03 19.86 -11.95
CA ASN A 39 -0.96 18.99 -10.77
C ASN A 39 0.40 18.27 -10.68
N GLU A 40 0.90 17.75 -11.79
CA GLU A 40 2.22 17.08 -11.83
C GLU A 40 3.35 18.06 -11.46
N VAL A 41 3.31 19.29 -11.99
CA VAL A 41 4.29 20.33 -11.65
C VAL A 41 4.28 20.64 -10.15
N GLU A 42 3.10 20.87 -9.57
CA GLU A 42 2.95 21.20 -8.15
C GLU A 42 3.35 20.05 -7.23
N GLN A 43 2.95 18.82 -7.56
CA GLN A 43 3.33 17.62 -6.78
C GLN A 43 4.84 17.36 -6.87
N SER A 44 5.44 17.51 -8.05
CA SER A 44 6.90 17.37 -8.22
C SER A 44 7.65 18.44 -7.42
N THR A 45 7.22 19.69 -7.50
CA THR A 45 7.80 20.79 -6.71
C THR A 45 7.69 20.51 -5.22
N TYR A 46 6.52 20.07 -4.75
CA TYR A 46 6.36 19.69 -3.35
C TYR A 46 7.29 18.54 -2.96
N ASN A 47 7.31 17.47 -3.73
CA ASN A 47 8.03 16.25 -3.39
C ASN A 47 9.56 16.47 -3.37
N PHE A 48 10.10 17.24 -4.32
CA PHE A 48 11.54 17.40 -4.47
C PHE A 48 12.11 18.66 -3.81
N GLU A 49 11.28 19.71 -3.60
CA GLU A 49 11.77 21.01 -3.17
C GLU A 49 11.15 21.54 -1.87
N GLN A 50 9.84 21.37 -1.68
CA GLN A 50 9.10 22.11 -0.65
C GLN A 50 8.66 21.27 0.55
N ALA A 51 8.60 19.92 0.44
CA ALA A 51 8.14 19.08 1.53
C ALA A 51 8.96 19.31 2.81
N ASN A 52 8.28 19.59 3.92
CA ASN A 52 8.91 19.89 5.20
C ASN A 52 9.52 18.63 5.82
N VAL A 53 10.84 18.58 5.88
CA VAL A 53 11.63 17.43 6.36
C VAL A 53 11.33 17.11 7.82
N ASP A 54 11.31 18.11 8.70
CA ASP A 54 11.09 17.90 10.15
C ASP A 54 9.70 17.33 10.42
N MET A 55 8.69 17.84 9.70
CA MET A 55 7.32 17.31 9.76
C MET A 55 7.28 15.84 9.30
N LEU A 56 7.95 15.50 8.20
CA LEU A 56 7.96 14.13 7.65
C LEU A 56 8.67 13.15 8.59
N LEU A 57 9.76 13.54 9.23
CA LEU A 57 10.46 12.73 10.24
C LEU A 57 9.56 12.45 11.43
N LEU A 58 8.89 13.47 11.95
CA LEU A 58 7.94 13.35 13.06
C LEU A 58 6.77 12.44 12.69
N GLN A 59 6.14 12.67 11.53
CA GLN A 59 5.02 11.89 11.04
C GLN A 59 5.37 10.41 10.84
N PHE A 60 6.56 10.12 10.28
CA PHE A 60 7.01 8.74 10.13
C PHE A 60 7.04 8.01 11.48
N GLY A 61 7.61 8.64 12.51
CA GLY A 61 7.66 8.05 13.85
C GLY A 61 6.28 7.85 14.48
N GLN A 62 5.37 8.81 14.29
CA GLN A 62 3.99 8.72 14.79
C GLN A 62 3.21 7.61 14.08
N PHE A 63 3.28 7.51 12.75
CA PHE A 63 2.60 6.46 11.99
C PHE A 63 3.16 5.07 12.30
N GLU A 64 4.47 4.94 12.48
CA GLU A 64 5.08 3.67 12.89
C GLU A 64 4.58 3.21 14.27
N SER A 65 4.55 4.11 15.24
CA SER A 65 4.06 3.80 16.58
C SER A 65 2.59 3.42 16.58
N GLU A 66 1.78 4.15 15.84
CA GLU A 66 0.35 3.88 15.71
C GLU A 66 0.07 2.57 14.97
N ALA A 67 0.84 2.25 13.91
CA ALA A 67 0.72 0.97 13.22
C ALA A 67 0.92 -0.21 14.19
N LYS A 68 1.99 -0.15 15.00
CA LYS A 68 2.31 -1.19 15.99
C LYS A 68 1.18 -1.35 17.02
N ARG A 69 0.70 -0.24 17.57
CA ARG A 69 -0.42 -0.24 18.53
C ARG A 69 -1.69 -0.86 17.95
N LEU A 70 -2.00 -0.54 16.68
CA LEU A 70 -3.18 -1.08 15.99
C LEU A 70 -3.06 -2.58 15.73
N PHE A 71 -1.87 -3.08 15.40
CA PHE A 71 -1.64 -4.52 15.25
C PHE A 71 -1.81 -5.26 16.56
N GLU A 72 -1.31 -4.72 17.68
CA GLU A 72 -1.51 -5.27 19.04
C GLU A 72 -3.00 -5.29 19.42
N ALA A 73 -3.77 -4.31 18.99
CA ALA A 73 -5.23 -4.26 19.18
C ALA A 73 -6.01 -5.15 18.20
N GLY A 74 -5.35 -5.92 17.31
CA GLY A 74 -6.00 -6.78 16.32
C GLY A 74 -6.61 -6.04 15.13
N LEU A 75 -6.32 -4.75 14.98
CA LEU A 75 -6.86 -3.86 13.94
C LEU A 75 -5.92 -3.81 12.72
N ALA A 76 -5.86 -4.91 11.97
CA ALA A 76 -4.91 -5.08 10.87
C ALA A 76 -5.08 -4.06 9.73
N LEU A 77 -6.32 -3.74 9.34
CA LEU A 77 -6.59 -2.85 8.19
C LEU A 77 -6.20 -1.40 8.49
N PRO A 78 -6.69 -0.74 9.57
CA PRO A 78 -6.23 0.60 9.90
C PRO A 78 -4.74 0.65 10.23
N GLY A 79 -4.16 -0.42 10.82
CA GLY A 79 -2.71 -0.54 11.00
C GLY A 79 -1.95 -0.51 9.66
N TYR A 80 -2.46 -1.18 8.64
CA TYR A 80 -1.86 -1.16 7.30
C TYR A 80 -1.93 0.23 6.65
N GLU A 81 -2.99 1.00 6.86
CA GLU A 81 -3.03 2.40 6.39
C GLU A 81 -1.90 3.24 7.00
N MET A 82 -1.55 3.01 8.27
CA MET A 82 -0.40 3.68 8.90
C MET A 82 0.92 3.24 8.25
N VAL A 83 1.05 1.97 7.85
CA VAL A 83 2.23 1.49 7.09
C VAL A 83 2.37 2.20 5.75
N LEU A 84 1.26 2.40 5.03
CA LEU A 84 1.26 3.15 3.77
C LEU A 84 1.71 4.60 3.97
N LYS A 85 1.25 5.25 5.05
CA LYS A 85 1.68 6.60 5.43
C LYS A 85 3.18 6.65 5.81
N CYS A 86 3.71 5.64 6.51
CA CYS A 86 5.15 5.50 6.74
C CYS A 86 5.93 5.41 5.42
N SER A 87 5.48 4.56 4.50
CA SER A 87 6.10 4.40 3.19
C SER A 87 6.09 5.70 2.39
N HIS A 88 4.97 6.43 2.42
CA HIS A 88 4.85 7.73 1.76
C HIS A 88 5.80 8.77 2.36
N SER A 89 5.82 8.91 3.70
CA SER A 89 6.74 9.84 4.37
C SER A 89 8.20 9.52 4.07
N PHE A 90 8.57 8.23 4.05
CA PHE A 90 9.91 7.79 3.65
C PHE A 90 10.25 8.18 2.22
N ASN A 91 9.33 7.96 1.26
CA ASN A 91 9.56 8.32 -0.14
C ASN A 91 9.80 9.83 -0.32
N LEU A 92 9.06 10.67 0.42
CA LEU A 92 9.28 12.13 0.42
C LEU A 92 10.62 12.51 1.03
N LEU A 93 11.04 11.90 2.14
CA LEU A 93 12.35 12.12 2.75
C LEU A 93 13.49 11.72 1.81
N ASP A 94 13.35 10.60 1.10
CA ASP A 94 14.31 10.12 0.10
C ASP A 94 14.38 11.09 -1.09
N ALA A 95 13.24 11.53 -1.62
CA ALA A 95 13.13 12.50 -2.71
C ALA A 95 13.75 13.87 -2.34
N ARG A 96 13.56 14.31 -1.09
CA ARG A 96 14.17 15.55 -0.55
C ARG A 96 15.68 15.43 -0.33
N GLY A 97 16.28 14.24 -0.47
CA GLY A 97 17.68 14.01 -0.12
C GLY A 97 17.97 14.21 1.37
N ALA A 98 16.95 14.08 2.24
CA ALA A 98 17.03 14.38 3.66
C ALA A 98 17.60 13.23 4.50
N ILE A 99 17.83 12.07 3.89
CA ILE A 99 18.35 10.86 4.54
C ILE A 99 19.58 10.35 3.80
N SER A 100 20.58 9.90 4.58
CA SER A 100 21.80 9.29 4.05
C SER A 100 21.53 7.89 3.48
N VAL A 101 22.48 7.36 2.70
CA VAL A 101 22.38 5.97 2.15
C VAL A 101 22.19 4.94 3.26
N THR A 102 22.87 5.10 4.39
CA THR A 102 22.76 4.19 5.54
C THR A 102 21.40 4.29 6.21
N GLU A 103 20.90 5.51 6.43
CA GLU A 103 19.57 5.75 6.99
C GLU A 103 18.47 5.22 6.06
N ARG A 104 18.64 5.38 4.74
CA ARG A 104 17.71 4.83 3.74
C ARG A 104 17.53 3.33 3.92
N ALA A 105 18.61 2.59 4.10
CA ALA A 105 18.53 1.13 4.34
C ALA A 105 17.78 0.82 5.64
N ALA A 106 17.97 1.61 6.70
CA ALA A 106 17.27 1.45 7.97
C ALA A 106 15.76 1.74 7.84
N TYR A 107 15.37 2.82 7.13
CA TYR A 107 13.96 3.13 6.87
C TYR A 107 13.27 2.03 6.06
N ILE A 108 13.91 1.52 5.02
CA ILE A 108 13.39 0.41 4.22
C ILE A 108 13.17 -0.83 5.10
N ALA A 109 14.11 -1.15 5.99
CA ALA A 109 13.97 -2.28 6.90
C ALA A 109 12.78 -2.10 7.86
N ARG A 110 12.57 -0.89 8.40
CA ARG A 110 11.43 -0.55 9.27
C ARG A 110 10.10 -0.72 8.52
N VAL A 111 9.96 -0.14 7.33
CA VAL A 111 8.73 -0.26 6.52
C VAL A 111 8.46 -1.73 6.17
N ARG A 112 9.48 -2.51 5.79
CA ARG A 112 9.34 -3.96 5.53
C ARG A 112 8.91 -4.75 6.77
N ALA A 113 9.42 -4.39 7.95
CA ALA A 113 9.01 -5.02 9.20
C ALA A 113 7.54 -4.74 9.52
N LEU A 114 7.09 -3.49 9.36
CA LEU A 114 5.70 -3.09 9.51
C LEU A 114 4.77 -3.80 8.50
N ALA A 115 5.18 -3.91 7.23
CA ALA A 115 4.41 -4.61 6.21
C ALA A 115 4.23 -6.11 6.53
N ARG A 116 5.29 -6.76 7.04
CA ARG A 116 5.19 -8.15 7.53
C ARG A 116 4.26 -8.26 8.73
N ALA A 117 4.33 -7.32 9.67
CA ALA A 117 3.44 -7.29 10.84
C ALA A 117 1.97 -7.12 10.40
N ALA A 118 1.71 -6.24 9.44
CA ALA A 118 0.38 -6.04 8.85
C ALA A 118 -0.16 -7.33 8.21
N ALA A 119 0.66 -7.99 7.39
CA ALA A 119 0.28 -9.24 6.74
C ALA A 119 -0.04 -10.34 7.77
N ASN A 120 0.80 -10.47 8.80
CA ASN A 120 0.57 -11.43 9.88
C ASN A 120 -0.71 -11.11 10.68
N ALA A 121 -0.90 -9.86 11.09
CA ALA A 121 -2.11 -9.44 11.81
C ALA A 121 -3.37 -9.69 10.97
N TYR A 122 -3.33 -9.40 9.66
CA TYR A 122 -4.42 -9.70 8.75
C TYR A 122 -4.68 -11.20 8.64
N TYR A 123 -3.64 -12.02 8.48
CA TYR A 123 -3.77 -13.48 8.43
C TYR A 123 -4.42 -14.02 9.71
N GLN A 124 -3.93 -13.61 10.87
CA GLN A 124 -4.51 -14.03 12.16
C GLN A 124 -5.99 -13.61 12.29
N SER A 125 -6.33 -12.41 11.85
CA SER A 125 -7.73 -11.95 11.87
C SER A 125 -8.63 -12.80 10.97
N ARG A 126 -8.11 -13.35 9.87
CA ARG A 126 -8.83 -14.25 8.97
C ARG A 126 -8.93 -15.66 9.54
N LYS A 127 -7.85 -16.13 10.16
CA LYS A 127 -7.82 -17.43 10.84
C LYS A 127 -8.89 -17.49 11.94
N LEU A 128 -8.97 -16.46 12.79
CA LEU A 128 -9.97 -16.35 13.85
C LEU A 128 -11.43 -16.37 13.34
N ARG A 129 -11.65 -16.02 12.08
CA ARG A 129 -12.95 -16.06 11.41
C ARG A 129 -13.14 -17.28 10.49
N GLY A 130 -12.28 -18.29 10.61
CA GLY A 130 -12.33 -19.50 9.79
C GLY A 130 -12.13 -19.24 8.30
N PHE A 131 -11.42 -18.16 7.92
CA PHE A 131 -11.19 -17.79 6.50
C PHE A 131 -12.49 -17.69 5.68
N GLU A 132 -13.49 -17.02 6.17
CA GLU A 132 -14.89 -16.98 5.70
C GLU A 132 -15.09 -16.74 4.21
N ARG A 133 -14.09 -16.16 3.54
CA ARG A 133 -14.14 -15.86 2.09
C ARG A 133 -13.34 -16.82 1.20
N ALA A 134 -12.66 -17.79 1.79
CA ALA A 134 -11.91 -18.77 1.03
C ALA A 134 -12.73 -20.06 0.83
N SER A 135 -12.58 -20.74 -0.30
CA SER A 135 -13.15 -22.08 -0.47
C SER A 135 -12.38 -23.09 0.39
N ASP A 136 -13.03 -24.16 0.82
CA ASP A 136 -12.40 -25.21 1.62
C ASP A 136 -11.15 -25.78 0.94
N ARG A 137 -11.22 -25.98 -0.39
CA ARG A 137 -10.08 -26.40 -1.20
C ARG A 137 -8.90 -25.40 -1.12
N ALA A 138 -9.18 -24.08 -1.11
CA ALA A 138 -8.15 -23.07 -1.01
C ALA A 138 -7.54 -23.08 0.40
N ILE A 139 -8.34 -23.18 1.46
CA ILE A 139 -7.83 -23.25 2.82
C ILE A 139 -6.94 -24.49 2.98
N GLN A 140 -7.43 -25.66 2.57
CA GLN A 140 -6.70 -26.93 2.66
C GLN A 140 -5.34 -26.91 1.92
N ALA A 141 -5.23 -26.11 0.84
CA ALA A 141 -4.00 -26.00 0.06
C ALA A 141 -2.91 -25.13 0.71
N PHE A 142 -3.27 -24.22 1.65
CA PHE A 142 -2.35 -23.19 2.16
C PHE A 142 -2.14 -23.20 3.67
N VAL A 143 -2.93 -23.97 4.44
CA VAL A 143 -2.82 -24.06 5.88
C VAL A 143 -2.50 -25.51 6.32
N SER A 144 -2.02 -25.69 7.54
CA SER A 144 -1.86 -27.02 8.11
C SER A 144 -3.22 -27.72 8.29
N LYS A 145 -3.18 -29.06 8.45
CA LYS A 145 -4.40 -29.83 8.68
C LYS A 145 -5.12 -29.36 9.97
N GLU A 146 -4.38 -29.09 11.03
CA GLU A 146 -4.91 -28.58 12.29
C GLU A 146 -5.62 -27.23 12.11
N GLU A 147 -4.98 -26.28 11.39
CA GLU A 147 -5.58 -24.99 11.08
C GLU A 147 -6.82 -25.09 10.18
N PHE A 148 -6.87 -26.10 9.30
CA PHE A 148 -8.04 -26.37 8.49
C PHE A 148 -9.21 -26.87 9.35
N ASP A 149 -8.96 -27.84 10.21
CA ASP A 149 -9.98 -28.42 11.09
C ASP A 149 -10.55 -27.34 12.02
N ASP A 150 -9.71 -26.49 12.62
CA ASP A 150 -10.11 -25.33 13.43
C ASP A 150 -10.97 -24.35 12.64
N ALA A 151 -10.60 -24.04 11.40
CA ALA A 151 -11.35 -23.13 10.54
C ALA A 151 -12.75 -23.67 10.23
N MET A 152 -12.88 -24.98 10.04
CA MET A 152 -14.19 -25.63 9.79
C MET A 152 -15.10 -25.59 11.01
N VAL A 153 -14.55 -25.73 12.24
CA VAL A 153 -15.30 -25.57 13.48
C VAL A 153 -15.84 -24.14 13.63
N VAL A 154 -14.99 -23.14 13.38
CA VAL A 154 -15.40 -21.71 13.43
C VAL A 154 -16.52 -21.42 12.44
N ARG A 155 -16.44 -21.94 11.22
CA ARG A 155 -17.46 -21.76 10.17
C ARG A 155 -18.79 -22.39 10.55
N ALA A 156 -18.76 -23.61 11.09
CA ALA A 156 -19.97 -24.30 11.51
C ALA A 156 -20.69 -23.55 12.65
N GLY A 157 -19.94 -22.97 13.58
CA GLY A 157 -20.49 -22.15 14.67
C GLY A 157 -21.05 -20.79 14.21
N ALA A 158 -20.53 -20.21 13.13
CA ALA A 158 -21.03 -18.96 12.58
C ALA A 158 -22.28 -19.10 11.69
N ALA A 159 -22.67 -20.32 11.34
CA ALA A 159 -23.85 -20.62 10.52
C ALA A 159 -25.12 -20.88 11.36
N GLN A 160 -25.03 -20.86 12.68
CA GLN A 160 -26.13 -20.95 13.64
C GLN A 160 -26.55 -19.56 14.11
#